data_7c193fc8a4d9626ce1b94849e9668be5
#
_entry.id   7c193fc8a4d9626ce1b94849e9668be5
#
_cell.length_a   1.000
_cell.length_b   1.000
_cell.length_c   1.000
_cell.angle_alpha   90.00
_cell.angle_beta   90.00
_cell.angle_gamma   90.00
#
_symmetry.space_group_name_H-M   'P 1'
#
loop_
_entity.id
_entity.type
_entity.pdbx_description
1 polymer ?
#
loop_
_entity_poly.entity_id
_entity_poly.type
_entity_poly.pdbx_seq_one_letter_code
_entity_poly.pdbx_strand_id
1 'polypeptide(L)' 'MATEQPAPTYTGVSSGAFGRFRKAAKDAERKARADLEQRGEWPSKEPIRYKVDLYVKSGNPLHEYIVELTPER' A
#
# COMPACT_ATOMS: atom_id res chain seq x y z
N MET A 1 -15.48 -13.10 22.99
CA MET A 1 -15.75 -12.51 21.68
C MET A 1 -14.46 -11.98 21.10
N ALA A 2 -14.08 -12.50 19.97
CA ALA A 2 -12.84 -12.08 19.36
C ALA A 2 -12.99 -10.67 18.80
N THR A 3 -12.08 -9.81 19.17
CA THR A 3 -12.01 -8.49 18.57
C THR A 3 -11.29 -8.62 17.24
N GLU A 4 -12.02 -8.41 16.16
CA GLU A 4 -11.39 -8.43 14.86
C GLU A 4 -10.49 -7.24 14.73
N GLN A 5 -9.23 -7.49 14.46
CA GLN A 5 -8.33 -6.41 14.14
C GLN A 5 -8.60 -6.00 12.69
N PRO A 6 -8.64 -4.69 12.42
CA PRO A 6 -8.79 -4.26 11.04
C PRO A 6 -7.63 -4.79 10.22
N ALA A 7 -7.90 -5.12 8.98
CA ALA A 7 -6.85 -5.54 8.07
C ALA A 7 -5.81 -4.43 7.94
N PRO A 8 -4.52 -4.77 7.93
CA PRO A 8 -3.49 -3.75 7.79
C PRO A 8 -3.61 -3.05 6.44
N THR A 9 -3.36 -1.78 6.42
CA THR A 9 -3.32 -1.00 5.20
C THR A 9 -1.89 -0.55 4.96
N TYR A 10 -1.39 -0.80 3.77
CA TYR A 10 -0.03 -0.41 3.40
C TYR A 10 -0.11 0.85 2.55
N THR A 11 0.43 1.92 3.05
CA THR A 11 0.33 3.22 2.40
C THR A 11 1.66 3.61 1.78
N GLY A 12 1.62 3.88 0.49
CA GLY A 12 2.77 4.42 -0.23
C GLY A 12 2.49 5.85 -0.62
N VAL A 13 3.50 6.69 -0.53
CA VAL A 13 3.38 8.11 -0.85
C VAL A 13 4.50 8.52 -1.77
N SER A 14 4.16 9.34 -2.75
CA SER A 14 5.14 9.96 -3.65
C SER A 14 4.79 11.42 -3.81
N SER A 15 5.79 12.29 -3.68
CA SER A 15 5.58 13.72 -3.82
C SER A 15 6.57 14.31 -4.80
N GLY A 16 6.24 15.48 -5.32
CA GLY A 16 7.12 16.22 -6.23
C GLY A 16 6.58 16.27 -7.65
N ALA A 17 7.29 17.04 -8.49
CA ALA A 17 6.89 17.26 -9.88
C ALA A 17 6.86 15.98 -10.70
N PHE A 18 7.72 15.03 -10.37
CA PHE A 18 7.81 13.74 -11.06
C PHE A 18 7.29 12.58 -10.24
N GLY A 19 6.83 12.85 -9.02
CA GLY A 19 6.20 11.86 -8.18
C GLY A 19 4.84 11.50 -8.77
N ARG A 20 4.54 10.23 -8.83
CA ARG A 20 3.30 9.76 -9.41
C ARG A 20 2.84 8.51 -8.68
N PHE A 21 1.65 8.06 -9.03
CA PHE A 21 1.10 6.83 -8.45
C PHE A 21 2.04 5.64 -8.56
N ARG A 22 2.83 5.58 -9.62
CA ARG A 22 3.76 4.48 -9.80
C ARG A 22 4.76 4.36 -8.65
N LYS A 23 5.34 5.48 -8.22
CA LYS A 23 6.26 5.48 -7.09
C LYS A 23 5.55 5.17 -5.78
N ALA A 24 4.36 5.74 -5.61
CA ALA A 24 3.56 5.47 -4.42
C ALA A 24 3.16 3.99 -4.36
N ALA A 25 2.79 3.42 -5.50
CA ALA A 25 2.43 2.01 -5.58
C ALA A 25 3.61 1.10 -5.22
N LYS A 26 4.80 1.42 -5.72
CA LYS A 26 6.00 0.65 -5.40
C LYS A 26 6.32 0.71 -3.91
N ASP A 27 6.14 1.86 -3.30
CA ASP A 27 6.36 2.02 -1.88
C ASP A 27 5.37 1.20 -1.05
N ALA A 28 4.10 1.24 -1.42
CA ALA A 28 3.07 0.45 -0.75
C ALA A 28 3.32 -1.05 -0.93
N GLU A 29 3.69 -1.47 -2.14
CA GLU A 29 4.01 -2.86 -2.44
C GLU A 29 5.17 -3.35 -1.61
N ARG A 30 6.22 -2.55 -1.49
CA ARG A 30 7.40 -2.91 -0.70
C ARG A 30 7.03 -3.12 0.76
N LYS A 31 6.19 -2.26 1.31
CA LYS A 31 5.73 -2.38 2.68
C LYS A 31 4.88 -3.63 2.89
N ALA A 32 3.99 -3.90 1.95
CA ALA A 32 3.15 -5.10 2.01
C ALA A 32 3.99 -6.36 1.94
N ARG A 33 4.96 -6.40 1.04
CA ARG A 33 5.84 -7.56 0.90
C ARG A 33 6.70 -7.78 2.14
N ALA A 34 7.24 -6.71 2.70
CA ALA A 34 8.05 -6.83 3.91
C ALA A 34 7.25 -7.43 5.06
N ASP A 35 5.98 -7.06 5.20
CA ASP A 35 5.12 -7.61 6.22
C ASP A 35 4.84 -9.09 5.99
N LEU A 36 4.59 -9.48 4.74
CA LEU A 36 4.39 -10.88 4.40
C LEU A 36 5.62 -11.72 4.68
N GLU A 37 6.80 -11.20 4.39
CA GLU A 37 8.05 -11.90 4.67
C GLU A 37 8.24 -12.09 6.17
N GLN A 38 7.92 -11.09 6.97
CA GLN A 38 8.01 -11.18 8.41
C GLN A 38 7.08 -12.24 8.99
N ARG A 39 5.91 -12.41 8.38
CA ARG A 39 4.94 -13.41 8.83
C ARG A 39 5.24 -14.81 8.29
N GLY A 40 6.24 -14.94 7.42
CA GLY A 40 6.52 -16.21 6.78
C GLY A 40 5.50 -16.58 5.71
N GLU A 41 4.76 -15.61 5.20
CA GLU A 41 3.72 -15.83 4.19
C GLU A 41 4.20 -15.53 2.76
N TRP A 42 5.44 -15.19 2.61
CA TRP A 42 6.03 -14.93 1.29
C TRP A 42 7.23 -15.86 1.07
N PRO A 43 7.37 -16.53 -0.08
CA PRO A 43 6.44 -16.50 -1.20
C PRO A 43 5.17 -17.30 -0.93
N SER A 44 4.09 -16.87 -1.56
CA SER A 44 2.79 -17.51 -1.38
C SER A 44 2.48 -18.41 -2.57
N LYS A 45 1.86 -19.56 -2.30
CA LYS A 45 1.42 -20.46 -3.36
C LYS A 45 0.19 -19.96 -4.07
N GLU A 46 -0.62 -19.18 -3.39
CA GLU A 46 -1.84 -18.64 -3.95
C GLU A 46 -1.71 -17.15 -4.19
N PRO A 47 -2.44 -16.61 -5.15
CA PRO A 47 -2.42 -15.17 -5.38
C PRO A 47 -2.87 -14.41 -4.14
N ILE A 48 -2.20 -13.31 -3.87
CA ILE A 48 -2.59 -12.42 -2.79
C ILE A 48 -3.29 -11.23 -3.41
N ARG A 49 -4.52 -10.99 -3.00
CA ARG A 49 -5.33 -9.93 -3.56
C ARG A 49 -5.40 -8.74 -2.62
N TYR A 50 -5.39 -7.57 -3.20
CA TYR A 50 -5.49 -6.33 -2.45
C TYR A 50 -6.58 -5.46 -3.04
N LYS A 51 -7.28 -4.79 -2.14
CA LYS A 51 -8.10 -3.65 -2.53
C LYS A 51 -7.16 -2.46 -2.63
N VAL A 52 -7.27 -1.71 -3.71
CA VAL A 52 -6.37 -0.60 -3.98
C VAL A 52 -7.16 0.70 -4.00
N ASP A 53 -6.72 1.67 -3.22
CA ASP A 53 -7.24 3.02 -3.26
C ASP A 53 -6.14 3.95 -3.73
N LEU A 54 -6.47 4.80 -4.69
CA LEU A 54 -5.55 5.78 -5.25
C LEU A 54 -6.16 7.17 -5.06
N TYR A 55 -5.38 8.09 -4.52
CA TYR A 55 -5.86 9.47 -4.44
C TYR A 55 -4.69 10.44 -4.41
N VAL A 56 -5.00 11.69 -4.70
CA VAL A 56 -4.04 12.77 -4.76
C VAL A 56 -4.45 13.84 -3.77
N LYS A 57 -3.51 14.24 -2.94
CA LYS A 57 -3.69 15.44 -2.12
C LYS A 57 -3.02 16.58 -2.88
N SER A 58 -3.82 17.55 -3.31
CA SER A 58 -3.23 18.69 -3.98
C SER A 58 -2.53 19.58 -2.97
N GLY A 59 -1.37 20.04 -3.35
CA GLY A 59 -0.57 20.91 -2.51
C GLY A 59 0.05 22.02 -3.34
N ASN A 60 0.61 22.99 -2.67
CA ASN A 60 1.31 24.06 -3.33
C ASN A 60 2.68 24.20 -2.66
N PRO A 61 3.77 23.95 -3.39
CA PRO A 61 3.83 23.72 -4.83
C PRO A 61 3.70 22.26 -5.25
N LEU A 62 3.73 21.30 -4.33
CA LEU A 62 3.81 19.90 -4.69
C LEU A 62 2.55 19.14 -4.31
N HIS A 63 2.14 18.22 -5.17
CA HIS A 63 1.07 17.29 -4.88
C HIS A 63 1.64 16.02 -4.28
N GLU A 64 0.83 15.34 -3.47
CA GLU A 64 1.18 14.02 -2.96
C GLU A 64 0.28 12.98 -3.61
N TYR A 65 0.89 11.94 -4.15
CA TYR A 65 0.18 10.80 -4.72
C TYR A 65 0.22 9.67 -3.71
N ILE A 66 -0.94 9.15 -3.39
CA ILE A 66 -1.07 8.15 -2.33
C ILE A 66 -1.72 6.90 -2.88
N VAL A 67 -1.13 5.76 -2.54
CA VAL A 67 -1.65 4.44 -2.87
C VAL A 67 -1.82 3.67 -1.58
N GLU A 68 -3.01 3.15 -1.34
CA GLU A 68 -3.27 2.33 -0.17
C GLU A 68 -3.66 0.93 -0.61
N LEU A 69 -2.97 -0.06 -0.07
CA LEU A 69 -3.23 -1.46 -0.35
C LEU A 69 -3.79 -2.12 0.91
N THR A 70 -4.95 -2.70 0.78
CA THR A 70 -5.59 -3.42 1.89
C THR A 70 -5.82 -4.86 1.45
N PRO A 71 -5.26 -5.85 2.17
CA PRO A 71 -5.48 -7.24 1.78
C PRO A 71 -6.96 -7.60 1.79
N GLU A 72 -7.39 -8.29 0.74
CA GLU A 72 -8.74 -8.84 0.68
C GLU A 72 -8.73 -10.23 1.28
N ARG A 73 -9.72 -10.50 2.09
CA ARG A 73 -9.89 -11.82 2.69
C ARG A 73 -11.28 -12.36 2.42
#